data_6733a12ad8ac7cc4a3c33bf195d9ca91
#
_entry.id   6733a12ad8ac7cc4a3c33bf195d9ca91
#
_cell.length_a   1.000
_cell.length_b   1.000
_cell.length_c   1.000
_cell.angle_alpha   90.00
_cell.angle_beta   90.00
_cell.angle_gamma   90.00
#
_symmetry.space_group_name_H-M   'P 1'
#
loop_
_entity.id
_entity.type
_entity.pdbx_description
1 polymer ?
#
loop_
_entity_poly.entity_id
_entity_poly.type
_entity_poly.pdbx_seq_one_letter_code
_entity_poly.pdbx_strand_id
1 'polypeptide(L)'
;MRGGADIVQLRHKHLARGELLAAARAIRAITAEANRLFVVNDHVDIAMLASADAVHLGADDIRVEAARSVAGDKLLIGASASTPEAAREAIAAGADYLGVGPAFATPVKTEKKVIGPEGVLIVANAAGAEVPVFAIGGIDESNVQQLTRLGLHRVCVIRAIGDAPDPEAAARRLRAMLEA
;
A
#
# COMPACT_ATOMS: atom_id res chain seq x y z
N MET A 1 -1.57 0.11 -14.71
CA MET A 1 -2.97 -0.35 -14.77
C MET A 1 -3.21 -1.35 -15.90
N ARG A 2 -2.77 -1.11 -17.14
CA ARG A 2 -2.92 -2.09 -18.25
C ARG A 2 -2.26 -3.45 -17.96
N GLY A 3 -1.19 -3.47 -17.17
CA GLY A 3 -0.56 -4.71 -16.67
C GLY A 3 -1.31 -5.42 -15.53
N GLY A 4 -2.49 -4.94 -15.09
CA GLY A 4 -3.31 -5.62 -14.09
C GLY A 4 -3.20 -5.09 -12.65
N ALA A 5 -2.58 -3.93 -12.43
CA ALA A 5 -2.61 -3.30 -11.10
C ALA A 5 -4.03 -2.84 -10.76
N ASP A 6 -4.53 -3.22 -9.59
CA ASP A 6 -5.87 -2.87 -9.09
C ASP A 6 -5.87 -1.54 -8.35
N ILE A 7 -4.75 -1.20 -7.73
CA ILE A 7 -4.58 -0.01 -6.88
C ILE A 7 -3.32 0.73 -7.31
N VAL A 8 -3.41 2.03 -7.44
CA VAL A 8 -2.26 2.93 -7.69
C VAL A 8 -2.07 3.84 -6.49
N GLN A 9 -0.85 3.90 -5.96
CA GLN A 9 -0.53 4.78 -4.85
C GLN A 9 0.44 5.88 -5.28
N LEU A 10 0.05 7.15 -5.10
CA LEU A 10 0.95 8.29 -5.22
C LEU A 10 1.79 8.43 -3.94
N ARG A 11 3.09 8.25 -4.06
CA ARG A 11 4.05 8.46 -2.98
C ARG A 11 5.22 9.30 -3.46
N HIS A 12 5.30 10.55 -3.02
CA HIS A 12 6.42 11.45 -3.28
C HIS A 12 6.75 12.27 -2.03
N LYS A 13 7.94 12.07 -1.48
CA LYS A 13 8.34 12.64 -0.17
C LYS A 13 8.84 14.10 -0.24
N HIS A 14 9.12 14.62 -1.45
CA HIS A 14 9.84 15.89 -1.62
C HIS A 14 9.14 16.91 -2.53
N LEU A 15 8.00 16.56 -3.15
CA LEU A 15 7.21 17.54 -3.93
C LEU A 15 6.61 18.60 -3.03
N ALA A 16 6.59 19.83 -3.52
CA ALA A 16 5.79 20.88 -2.91
C ALA A 16 4.30 20.48 -2.91
N ARG A 17 3.55 20.91 -1.88
CA ARG A 17 2.17 20.44 -1.69
C ARG A 17 1.23 20.75 -2.86
N GLY A 18 1.41 21.91 -3.52
CA GLY A 18 0.65 22.26 -4.72
C GLY A 18 0.92 21.35 -5.90
N GLU A 19 2.19 20.98 -6.11
CA GLU A 19 2.60 20.03 -7.16
C GLU A 19 2.10 18.62 -6.85
N LEU A 20 2.15 18.20 -5.57
CA LEU A 20 1.62 16.91 -5.13
C LEU A 20 0.11 16.84 -5.39
N LEU A 21 -0.65 17.89 -5.11
CA LEU A 21 -2.09 17.96 -5.40
C LEU A 21 -2.36 17.89 -6.90
N ALA A 22 -1.58 18.63 -7.71
CA ALA A 22 -1.73 18.57 -9.16
C ALA A 22 -1.47 17.17 -9.71
N ALA A 23 -0.41 16.49 -9.25
CA ALA A 23 -0.10 15.11 -9.58
C ALA A 23 -1.22 14.14 -9.12
N ALA A 24 -1.73 14.33 -7.90
CA ALA A 24 -2.81 13.51 -7.35
C ALA A 24 -4.08 13.61 -8.22
N ARG A 25 -4.47 14.82 -8.63
CA ARG A 25 -5.64 15.03 -9.51
C ARG A 25 -5.45 14.39 -10.90
N ALA A 26 -4.25 14.48 -11.46
CA ALA A 26 -3.93 13.86 -12.74
C ALA A 26 -4.02 12.32 -12.66
N ILE A 27 -3.45 11.72 -11.61
CA ILE A 27 -3.52 10.27 -11.38
C ILE A 27 -4.97 9.84 -11.12
N ARG A 28 -5.73 10.60 -10.33
CA ARG A 28 -7.15 10.31 -10.07
C ARG A 28 -7.98 10.22 -11.35
N ALA A 29 -7.79 11.16 -12.28
CA ALA A 29 -8.48 11.12 -13.57
C ALA A 29 -8.21 9.82 -14.33
N ILE A 30 -6.92 9.42 -14.39
CA ILE A 30 -6.51 8.19 -15.08
C ILE A 30 -7.03 6.92 -14.39
N THR A 31 -6.99 6.88 -13.04
CA THR A 31 -7.48 5.70 -12.28
C THR A 31 -8.99 5.57 -12.35
N ALA A 32 -9.72 6.69 -12.33
CA ALA A 32 -11.18 6.71 -12.50
C ALA A 32 -11.60 6.18 -13.88
N GLU A 33 -10.96 6.62 -14.95
CA GLU A 33 -11.21 6.11 -16.31
C GLU A 33 -10.94 4.60 -16.42
N ALA A 34 -9.90 4.12 -15.72
CA ALA A 34 -9.54 2.70 -15.71
C ALA A 34 -10.35 1.87 -14.69
N ASN A 35 -11.26 2.48 -13.93
CA ASN A 35 -12.00 1.85 -12.83
C ASN A 35 -11.06 1.15 -11.83
N ARG A 36 -10.01 1.89 -11.38
CA ARG A 36 -9.01 1.42 -10.42
C ARG A 36 -8.94 2.35 -9.21
N LEU A 37 -8.59 1.78 -8.05
CA LEU A 37 -8.48 2.54 -6.82
C LEU A 37 -7.22 3.43 -6.82
N PHE A 38 -7.39 4.62 -6.29
CA PHE A 38 -6.32 5.59 -6.10
C PHE A 38 -6.06 5.88 -4.63
N VAL A 39 -4.82 5.73 -4.21
CA VAL A 39 -4.34 5.97 -2.85
C VAL A 39 -3.34 7.11 -2.84
N VAL A 40 -3.43 8.00 -1.86
CA VAL A 40 -2.40 8.99 -1.56
C VAL A 40 -1.64 8.57 -0.30
N ASN A 41 -0.31 8.62 -0.35
CA ASN A 41 0.53 8.28 0.80
C ASN A 41 0.69 9.49 1.72
N ASP A 42 0.57 9.31 3.04
CA ASP A 42 0.81 10.24 4.15
C ASP A 42 -0.20 11.42 4.25
N HIS A 43 -0.64 12.01 3.16
CA HIS A 43 -1.30 13.31 3.11
C HIS A 43 -2.83 13.20 2.98
N VAL A 44 -3.55 13.20 4.12
CA VAL A 44 -5.03 13.10 4.18
C VAL A 44 -5.71 14.25 3.43
N ASP A 45 -5.24 15.48 3.59
CA ASP A 45 -5.76 16.65 2.93
C ASP A 45 -5.63 16.61 1.39
N ILE A 46 -4.48 16.12 0.89
CA ILE A 46 -4.26 15.90 -0.55
C ILE A 46 -5.19 14.80 -1.07
N ALA A 47 -5.34 13.70 -0.31
CA ALA A 47 -6.25 12.61 -0.66
C ALA A 47 -7.69 13.13 -0.82
N MET A 48 -8.16 13.92 0.14
CA MET A 48 -9.50 14.53 0.10
C MET A 48 -9.66 15.52 -1.05
N LEU A 49 -8.71 16.44 -1.23
CA LEU A 49 -8.74 17.46 -2.28
C LEU A 49 -8.62 16.89 -3.70
N ALA A 50 -8.03 15.72 -3.84
CA ALA A 50 -7.92 14.98 -5.10
C ALA A 50 -9.04 13.96 -5.30
N SER A 51 -9.97 13.81 -4.35
CA SER A 51 -11.01 12.78 -4.36
C SER A 51 -10.42 11.36 -4.54
N ALA A 52 -9.32 11.08 -3.83
CA ALA A 52 -8.75 9.74 -3.78
C ALA A 52 -9.72 8.76 -3.10
N ASP A 53 -9.56 7.47 -3.34
CA ASP A 53 -10.36 6.44 -2.69
C ASP A 53 -9.82 6.11 -1.30
N ALA A 54 -8.50 6.30 -1.09
CA ALA A 54 -7.85 6.01 0.19
C ALA A 54 -6.64 6.90 0.47
N VAL A 55 -6.27 6.94 1.74
CA VAL A 55 -4.96 7.42 2.21
C VAL A 55 -4.22 6.28 2.92
N HIS A 56 -2.90 6.20 2.78
CA HIS A 56 -2.06 5.23 3.49
C HIS A 56 -1.09 5.94 4.42
N LEU A 57 -1.11 5.57 5.70
CA LEU A 57 -0.32 6.19 6.77
C LEU A 57 0.82 5.27 7.21
N GLY A 58 2.02 5.81 7.28
CA GLY A 58 3.16 5.17 7.90
C GLY A 58 3.16 5.33 9.43
N ALA A 59 4.10 4.67 10.10
CA ALA A 59 4.20 4.74 11.56
C ALA A 59 4.58 6.13 12.10
N ASP A 60 5.22 6.96 11.26
CA ASP A 60 5.70 8.30 11.63
C ASP A 60 4.77 9.42 11.14
N ASP A 61 3.66 9.05 10.50
CA ASP A 61 2.65 9.98 10.01
C ASP A 61 1.61 10.29 11.11
N ILE A 62 0.59 11.08 10.77
CA ILE A 62 -0.51 11.33 11.71
C ILE A 62 -1.19 10.01 12.07
N ARG A 63 -1.71 9.93 13.31
CA ARG A 63 -2.40 8.73 13.78
C ARG A 63 -3.69 8.47 13.00
N VAL A 64 -4.07 7.20 12.92
CA VAL A 64 -5.29 6.77 12.19
C VAL A 64 -6.54 7.47 12.72
N GLU A 65 -6.68 7.63 14.05
CA GLU A 65 -7.82 8.32 14.67
C GLU A 65 -7.91 9.78 14.22
N ALA A 66 -6.75 10.46 14.12
CA ALA A 66 -6.71 11.85 13.67
C ALA A 66 -7.07 11.96 12.18
N ALA A 67 -6.58 11.03 11.36
CA ALA A 67 -6.95 10.96 9.94
C ALA A 67 -8.46 10.70 9.78
N ARG A 68 -9.02 9.77 10.56
CA ARG A 68 -10.45 9.45 10.55
C ARG A 68 -11.31 10.64 10.96
N SER A 69 -10.88 11.43 11.97
CA SER A 69 -11.61 12.62 12.40
C SER A 69 -11.72 13.69 11.31
N VAL A 70 -10.73 13.76 10.40
CA VAL A 70 -10.72 14.69 9.25
C VAL A 70 -11.45 14.12 8.05
N ALA A 71 -11.20 12.86 7.72
CA ALA A 71 -11.72 12.20 6.52
C ALA A 71 -13.18 11.73 6.69
N GLY A 72 -13.62 11.43 7.93
CA GLY A 72 -14.88 10.74 8.16
C GLY A 72 -14.93 9.44 7.38
N ASP A 73 -16.06 9.13 6.76
CA ASP A 73 -16.26 7.95 5.91
C ASP A 73 -15.93 8.18 4.43
N LYS A 74 -15.34 9.34 4.09
CA LYS A 74 -15.06 9.71 2.70
C LYS A 74 -13.82 9.04 2.12
N LEU A 75 -12.91 8.56 2.96
CA LEU A 75 -11.69 7.87 2.56
C LEU A 75 -11.54 6.54 3.29
N LEU A 76 -11.07 5.54 2.60
CA LEU A 76 -10.45 4.39 3.24
C LEU A 76 -9.10 4.81 3.83
N ILE A 77 -8.81 4.35 5.05
CA ILE A 77 -7.55 4.64 5.73
C ILE A 77 -6.74 3.36 5.87
N GLY A 78 -5.59 3.32 5.22
CA GLY A 78 -4.61 2.26 5.39
C GLY A 78 -3.54 2.64 6.40
N ALA A 79 -3.02 1.66 7.13
CA ALA A 79 -1.92 1.84 8.05
C ALA A 79 -0.80 0.81 7.85
N SER A 80 0.44 1.23 8.09
CA SER A 80 1.58 0.32 8.09
C SER A 80 1.72 -0.39 9.44
N ALA A 81 1.89 -1.73 9.42
CA ALA A 81 2.18 -2.51 10.61
C ALA A 81 3.32 -3.51 10.37
N SER A 82 4.12 -3.79 11.40
CA SER A 82 5.20 -4.78 11.36
C SER A 82 5.13 -5.78 12.53
N THR A 83 4.17 -5.62 13.43
CA THR A 83 3.89 -6.53 14.54
C THR A 83 2.38 -6.76 14.70
N PRO A 84 1.99 -7.88 15.33
CA PRO A 84 0.58 -8.16 15.66
C PRO A 84 -0.08 -7.06 16.51
N GLU A 85 0.67 -6.47 17.44
CA GLU A 85 0.20 -5.40 18.32
C GLU A 85 -0.13 -4.15 17.50
N ALA A 86 0.82 -3.70 16.67
CA ALA A 86 0.62 -2.53 15.80
C ALA A 86 -0.57 -2.73 14.81
N ALA A 87 -0.77 -3.96 14.33
CA ALA A 87 -1.92 -4.27 13.47
C ALA A 87 -3.25 -4.10 14.23
N ARG A 88 -3.36 -4.68 15.44
CA ARG A 88 -4.58 -4.56 16.27
C ARG A 88 -4.84 -3.10 16.67
N GLU A 89 -3.80 -2.36 17.05
CA GLU A 89 -3.91 -0.94 17.39
C GLU A 89 -4.41 -0.11 16.21
N ALA A 90 -3.85 -0.31 15.01
CA ALA A 90 -4.28 0.40 13.80
C ALA A 90 -5.76 0.11 13.46
N ILE A 91 -6.18 -1.15 13.57
CA ILE A 91 -7.57 -1.57 13.31
C ILE A 91 -8.51 -0.96 14.37
N ALA A 92 -8.16 -1.03 15.65
CA ALA A 92 -8.95 -0.43 16.73
C ALA A 92 -9.06 1.10 16.58
N ALA A 93 -8.05 1.74 15.97
CA ALA A 93 -8.05 3.15 15.64
C ALA A 93 -8.87 3.51 14.39
N GLY A 94 -9.40 2.52 13.65
CA GLY A 94 -10.25 2.71 12.49
C GLY A 94 -9.53 2.59 11.13
N ALA A 95 -8.43 1.83 11.06
CA ALA A 95 -7.81 1.49 9.78
C ALA A 95 -8.68 0.46 9.03
N ASP A 96 -8.91 0.71 7.73
CA ASP A 96 -9.70 -0.16 6.86
C ASP A 96 -8.87 -1.26 6.20
N TYR A 97 -7.55 -1.06 6.08
CA TYR A 97 -6.62 -2.05 5.56
C TYR A 97 -5.19 -1.84 6.10
N LEU A 98 -4.35 -2.86 5.98
CA LEU A 98 -2.97 -2.79 6.45
C LEU A 98 -1.95 -3.04 5.34
N GLY A 99 -0.84 -2.30 5.41
CA GLY A 99 0.40 -2.60 4.71
C GLY A 99 1.39 -3.25 5.67
N VAL A 100 1.69 -4.53 5.49
CA VAL A 100 2.48 -5.32 6.45
C VAL A 100 3.84 -5.70 5.88
N GLY A 101 4.89 -5.37 6.61
CA GLY A 101 6.26 -5.65 6.20
C GLY A 101 7.33 -4.88 6.99
N PRO A 102 8.60 -4.88 6.50
CA PRO A 102 9.04 -5.36 5.17
C PRO A 102 9.14 -6.90 5.10
N ALA A 103 8.60 -7.49 4.02
CA ALA A 103 8.72 -8.92 3.77
C ALA A 103 10.14 -9.31 3.36
N PHE A 104 10.82 -8.45 2.61
CA PHE A 104 12.20 -8.64 2.15
C PHE A 104 13.00 -7.35 2.31
N ALA A 105 14.33 -7.46 2.28
CA ALA A 105 15.22 -6.30 2.33
C ALA A 105 14.91 -5.28 1.22
N THR A 106 14.90 -4.00 1.55
CA THR A 106 14.58 -2.95 0.59
C THR A 106 15.41 -1.70 0.87
N PRO A 107 15.98 -1.05 -0.15
CA PRO A 107 16.69 0.21 0.02
C PRO A 107 15.77 1.41 0.31
N VAL A 108 14.46 1.25 0.21
CA VAL A 108 13.49 2.34 0.46
C VAL A 108 13.33 2.67 1.95
N LYS A 109 13.54 1.67 2.84
CA LYS A 109 13.47 1.80 4.30
C LYS A 109 14.50 0.88 4.95
N THR A 110 15.76 1.24 4.85
CA THR A 110 16.90 0.41 5.31
C THR A 110 16.96 0.25 6.83
N GLU A 111 16.39 1.19 7.59
CA GLU A 111 16.34 1.17 9.04
C GLU A 111 15.30 0.20 9.63
N LYS A 112 14.36 -0.27 8.82
CA LYS A 112 13.33 -1.19 9.31
C LYS A 112 13.81 -2.64 9.27
N LYS A 113 13.65 -3.34 10.41
CA LYS A 113 13.92 -4.77 10.51
C LYS A 113 13.00 -5.55 9.57
N VAL A 114 13.58 -6.39 8.73
CA VAL A 114 12.83 -7.33 7.87
C VAL A 114 12.14 -8.36 8.74
N ILE A 115 10.82 -8.53 8.58
CA ILE A 115 10.03 -9.51 9.33
C ILE A 115 9.87 -10.85 8.57
N GLY A 116 10.18 -10.86 7.28
CA GLY A 116 10.05 -12.04 6.43
C GLY A 116 8.60 -12.35 6.01
N PRO A 117 8.41 -13.26 5.04
CA PRO A 117 7.08 -13.72 4.63
C PRO A 117 6.25 -14.31 5.78
N GLU A 118 6.87 -15.12 6.63
CA GLU A 118 6.24 -15.72 7.82
C GLU A 118 5.81 -14.65 8.83
N GLY A 119 6.63 -13.61 9.03
CA GLY A 119 6.28 -12.48 9.87
C GLY A 119 5.07 -11.72 9.32
N VAL A 120 4.99 -11.54 8.00
CA VAL A 120 3.81 -10.96 7.35
C VAL A 120 2.57 -11.82 7.62
N LEU A 121 2.66 -13.14 7.50
CA LEU A 121 1.55 -14.05 7.77
C LEU A 121 1.09 -13.97 9.24
N ILE A 122 2.03 -13.92 10.20
CA ILE A 122 1.71 -13.79 11.63
C ILE A 122 0.92 -12.49 11.87
N VAL A 123 1.35 -11.37 11.30
CA VAL A 123 0.67 -10.08 11.45
C VAL A 123 -0.70 -10.10 10.73
N ALA A 124 -0.78 -10.70 9.54
CA ALA A 124 -2.02 -10.83 8.79
C ALA A 124 -3.07 -11.65 9.57
N ASN A 125 -2.66 -12.76 10.19
CA ASN A 125 -3.54 -13.57 11.03
C ASN A 125 -4.03 -12.79 12.26
N ALA A 126 -3.19 -11.94 12.84
CA ALA A 126 -3.56 -11.09 13.98
C ALA A 126 -4.53 -9.97 13.60
N ALA A 127 -4.52 -9.52 12.34
CA ALA A 127 -5.45 -8.54 11.81
C ALA A 127 -6.87 -9.10 11.63
N GLY A 128 -6.99 -10.43 11.46
CA GLY A 128 -8.27 -11.10 11.18
C GLY A 128 -8.63 -11.12 9.70
N ALA A 129 -9.56 -12.01 9.34
CA ALA A 129 -9.92 -12.28 7.94
C ALA A 129 -10.65 -11.11 7.25
N GLU A 130 -11.33 -10.27 8.01
CA GLU A 130 -12.13 -9.15 7.48
C GLU A 130 -11.28 -7.95 7.05
N VAL A 131 -10.05 -7.83 7.55
CA VAL A 131 -9.18 -6.69 7.24
C VAL A 131 -8.22 -7.06 6.10
N PRO A 132 -8.31 -6.37 4.94
CA PRO A 132 -7.36 -6.60 3.84
C PRO A 132 -5.93 -6.29 4.26
N VAL A 133 -5.02 -7.26 4.08
CA VAL A 133 -3.60 -7.10 4.34
C VAL A 133 -2.83 -7.16 3.03
N PHE A 134 -1.97 -6.18 2.80
CA PHE A 134 -1.05 -6.10 1.67
C PHE A 134 0.37 -6.33 2.18
N ALA A 135 1.05 -7.38 1.69
CA ALA A 135 2.47 -7.56 1.94
C ALA A 135 3.27 -6.46 1.24
N ILE A 136 4.22 -5.86 1.96
CA ILE A 136 5.06 -4.77 1.44
C ILE A 136 6.55 -5.01 1.72
N GLY A 137 7.41 -4.34 0.97
CA GLY A 137 8.86 -4.28 1.18
C GLY A 137 9.65 -5.35 0.43
N GLY A 138 10.43 -4.91 -0.55
CA GLY A 138 11.40 -5.71 -1.29
C GLY A 138 10.81 -6.82 -2.17
N ILE A 139 9.51 -6.76 -2.47
CA ILE A 139 8.82 -7.78 -3.26
C ILE A 139 9.06 -7.55 -4.75
N ASP A 140 9.39 -8.62 -5.46
CA ASP A 140 9.56 -8.68 -6.91
C ASP A 140 9.27 -10.08 -7.47
N GLU A 141 9.49 -10.29 -8.77
CA GLU A 141 9.24 -11.56 -9.46
C GLU A 141 10.07 -12.73 -8.91
N SER A 142 11.24 -12.48 -8.33
CA SER A 142 12.14 -13.52 -7.81
C SER A 142 11.69 -14.10 -6.46
N ASN A 143 10.87 -13.36 -5.72
CA ASN A 143 10.54 -13.70 -4.34
C ASN A 143 9.02 -13.76 -4.01
N VAL A 144 8.16 -13.21 -4.87
CA VAL A 144 6.70 -13.15 -4.62
C VAL A 144 6.07 -14.52 -4.37
N GLN A 145 6.59 -15.59 -4.95
CA GLN A 145 6.09 -16.95 -4.71
C GLN A 145 6.27 -17.44 -3.26
N GLN A 146 7.19 -16.86 -2.50
CA GLN A 146 7.31 -17.19 -1.07
C GLN A 146 6.09 -16.66 -0.28
N LEU A 147 5.47 -15.58 -0.75
CA LEU A 147 4.23 -15.03 -0.17
C LEU A 147 3.01 -15.84 -0.61
N THR A 148 2.87 -16.17 -1.90
CA THR A 148 1.70 -16.91 -2.40
C THR A 148 1.60 -18.32 -1.81
N ARG A 149 2.73 -19.01 -1.55
CA ARG A 149 2.76 -20.30 -0.84
C ARG A 149 2.21 -20.23 0.58
N LEU A 150 2.20 -19.04 1.19
CA LEU A 150 1.61 -18.77 2.50
C LEU A 150 0.17 -18.25 2.43
N GLY A 151 -0.43 -18.18 1.23
CA GLY A 151 -1.76 -17.64 1.01
C GLY A 151 -1.83 -16.10 0.98
N LEU A 152 -0.66 -15.43 0.87
CA LEU A 152 -0.57 -13.97 0.82
C LEU A 152 -0.55 -13.51 -0.64
N HIS A 153 -1.73 -13.24 -1.21
CA HIS A 153 -1.91 -12.87 -2.62
C HIS A 153 -2.08 -11.36 -2.86
N ARG A 154 -2.08 -10.54 -1.81
CA ARG A 154 -2.13 -9.08 -1.94
C ARG A 154 -0.76 -8.47 -1.64
N VAL A 155 -0.19 -7.78 -2.61
CA VAL A 155 1.14 -7.16 -2.48
C VAL A 155 1.12 -5.70 -2.89
N CYS A 156 2.03 -4.91 -2.31
CA CYS A 156 2.33 -3.57 -2.76
C CYS A 156 3.82 -3.49 -3.14
N VAL A 157 4.08 -3.11 -4.38
CA VAL A 157 5.42 -3.01 -4.94
C VAL A 157 5.69 -1.58 -5.44
N ILE A 158 6.95 -1.16 -5.40
CA ILE A 158 7.39 0.13 -5.94
C ILE A 158 8.32 -0.12 -7.12
N ARG A 159 9.54 -0.51 -6.87
CA ARG A 159 10.60 -0.63 -7.87
C ARG A 159 10.41 -1.79 -8.85
N ALA A 160 9.83 -2.89 -8.40
CA ALA A 160 9.58 -4.04 -9.27
C ALA A 160 8.73 -3.70 -10.51
N ILE A 161 7.95 -2.62 -10.43
CA ILE A 161 7.18 -2.10 -11.57
C ILE A 161 7.76 -0.74 -12.00
N GLY A 162 8.01 0.18 -11.06
CA GLY A 162 8.39 1.56 -11.37
C GLY A 162 9.74 1.70 -12.05
N ASP A 163 10.72 0.85 -11.71
CA ASP A 163 12.07 0.87 -12.29
C ASP A 163 12.21 -0.16 -13.45
N ALA A 164 11.16 -0.90 -13.79
CA ALA A 164 11.22 -1.88 -14.87
C ALA A 164 11.30 -1.19 -16.25
N PRO A 165 12.09 -1.71 -17.21
CA PRO A 165 12.13 -1.19 -18.57
C PRO A 165 10.75 -1.18 -19.26
N ASP A 166 9.90 -2.15 -18.92
CA ASP A 166 8.50 -2.23 -19.33
C ASP A 166 7.63 -2.46 -18.10
N PRO A 167 7.10 -1.37 -17.47
CA PRO A 167 6.27 -1.45 -16.29
C PRO A 167 4.96 -2.23 -16.50
N GLU A 168 4.40 -2.19 -17.71
CA GLU A 168 3.18 -2.94 -18.03
C GLU A 168 3.44 -4.45 -18.03
N ALA A 169 4.50 -4.89 -18.69
CA ALA A 169 4.88 -6.29 -18.71
C ALA A 169 5.29 -6.80 -17.33
N ALA A 170 6.02 -6.02 -16.53
CA ALA A 170 6.38 -6.36 -15.16
C ALA A 170 5.14 -6.53 -14.25
N ALA A 171 4.19 -5.61 -14.35
CA ALA A 171 2.93 -5.71 -13.60
C ALA A 171 2.14 -6.96 -14.01
N ARG A 172 2.09 -7.29 -15.31
CA ARG A 172 1.40 -8.47 -15.83
C ARG A 172 2.02 -9.77 -15.33
N ARG A 173 3.35 -9.87 -15.31
CA ARG A 173 4.05 -11.06 -14.77
C ARG A 173 3.81 -11.22 -13.28
N LEU A 174 3.94 -10.14 -12.48
CA LEU A 174 3.65 -10.19 -11.05
C LEU A 174 2.19 -10.60 -10.79
N ARG A 175 1.23 -10.07 -11.56
CA ARG A 175 -0.18 -10.44 -11.44
C ARG A 175 -0.38 -11.94 -11.68
N ALA A 176 0.18 -12.49 -12.75
CA ALA A 176 0.07 -13.91 -13.07
C ALA A 176 0.66 -14.81 -11.95
N MET A 177 1.77 -14.37 -11.31
CA MET A 177 2.38 -15.10 -10.19
C MET A 177 1.57 -15.03 -8.89
N LEU A 178 0.72 -14.00 -8.72
CA LEU A 178 -0.17 -13.87 -7.56
C LEU A 178 -1.46 -14.67 -7.73
N GLU A 179 -1.85 -14.99 -8.97
CA GLU A 179 -3.06 -15.75 -9.31
C GLU A 179 -2.81 -17.26 -9.47
N ALA A 180 -1.55 -17.67 -9.54
CA ALA A 180 -1.16 -19.06 -9.68
C ALA A 180 -1.17 -19.79 -8.34
#